data_5d87f598dd308956119d8feaab6c6400
#
_entry.id   5d87f598dd308956119d8feaab6c6400
#
_cell.length_a   1.000
_cell.length_b   1.000
_cell.length_c   1.000
_cell.angle_alpha   90.00
_cell.angle_beta   90.00
_cell.angle_gamma   90.00
#
_symmetry.space_group_name_H-M   'P 1'
#
loop_
_entity.id
_entity.type
_entity.pdbx_description
1 polymer ?
#
loop_
_entity_poly.entity_id
_entity_poly.type
_entity_poly.pdbx_seq_one_letter_code
_entity_poly.pdbx_strand_id
1 'polypeptide(L)'
;MLAFLGLLSMFNWFLGFVGAKIFGISLSLQLVLKALYYPITVIMGVPLQDAEHIATLLGERTIVTEVVSYQHLHQLIKDGVLTNSRSITIASYALCGFAHIASLAIFVGGFSALAPSRAKDLSRLGFRALYAATLACLMTGCIAGLFG
;
A
#
# COMPACT_ATOMS: atom_id res chain seq x y z
N MET A 1 -9.68 3.91 -13.87
CA MET A 1 -8.87 4.54 -12.80
C MET A 1 -9.61 5.69 -12.13
N LEU A 2 -10.13 6.70 -12.85
CA LEU A 2 -10.86 7.84 -12.24
C LEU A 2 -12.06 7.40 -11.39
N ALA A 3 -12.89 6.46 -11.89
CA ALA A 3 -14.03 5.95 -11.13
C ALA A 3 -13.62 5.27 -9.81
N PHE A 4 -12.49 4.56 -9.80
CA PHE A 4 -11.94 3.95 -8.59
C PHE A 4 -11.49 5.01 -7.58
N LEU A 5 -10.80 6.06 -8.03
CA LEU A 5 -10.40 7.18 -7.18
C LEU A 5 -11.61 7.93 -6.60
N GLY A 6 -12.67 8.08 -7.39
CA GLY A 6 -13.94 8.67 -6.95
C GLY A 6 -14.61 7.84 -5.84
N LEU A 7 -14.70 6.53 -6.03
CA LEU A 7 -15.21 5.60 -5.01
C LEU A 7 -14.38 5.65 -3.73
N LEU A 8 -13.05 5.71 -3.87
CA LEU A 8 -12.12 5.80 -2.74
C LEU A 8 -12.33 7.10 -1.96
N SER A 9 -12.50 8.23 -2.65
CA SER A 9 -12.78 9.51 -2.02
C SER A 9 -14.12 9.50 -1.27
N MET A 10 -15.15 8.90 -1.87
CA MET A 10 -16.46 8.74 -1.23
C MET A 10 -16.37 7.85 0.02
N PHE A 11 -15.61 6.76 -0.05
CA PHE A 11 -15.39 5.87 1.08
C PHE A 11 -14.59 6.54 2.20
N ASN A 12 -13.55 7.31 1.87
CA ASN A 12 -12.81 8.10 2.85
C ASN A 12 -13.66 9.18 3.51
N TRP A 13 -14.53 9.85 2.75
CA TRP A 13 -15.47 10.82 3.31
C TRP A 13 -16.42 10.15 4.31
N PHE A 14 -16.97 8.99 3.94
CA PHE A 14 -17.85 8.21 4.82
C PHE A 14 -17.13 7.75 6.10
N LEU A 15 -15.89 7.21 5.98
CA LEU A 15 -15.06 6.84 7.13
C LEU A 15 -14.74 8.03 8.02
N GLY A 16 -14.43 9.19 7.44
CA GLY A 16 -14.18 10.43 8.16
C GLY A 16 -15.41 10.89 8.96
N PHE A 17 -16.59 10.81 8.35
CA PHE A 17 -17.86 11.15 9.01
C PHE A 17 -18.18 10.22 10.18
N VAL A 18 -18.04 8.91 9.99
CA VAL A 18 -18.27 7.88 11.03
C VAL A 18 -17.23 8.01 12.14
N GLY A 19 -15.95 8.18 11.77
CA GLY A 19 -14.84 8.31 12.72
C GLY A 19 -14.96 9.55 13.59
N ALA A 20 -15.32 10.68 13.00
CA ALA A 20 -15.56 11.93 13.74
C ALA A 20 -16.71 11.80 14.74
N LYS A 21 -17.76 11.04 14.38
CA LYS A 21 -18.95 10.88 15.22
C LYS A 21 -18.77 9.87 16.36
N ILE A 22 -17.94 8.82 16.18
CA ILE A 22 -17.75 7.72 17.14
C ILE A 22 -16.49 7.92 17.98
N PHE A 23 -15.38 8.34 17.36
CA PHE A 23 -14.06 8.41 17.99
C PHE A 23 -13.50 9.84 18.11
N GLY A 24 -14.18 10.85 17.58
CA GLY A 24 -13.67 12.23 17.56
C GLY A 24 -12.43 12.45 16.68
N ILE A 25 -12.07 11.47 15.85
CA ILE A 25 -10.90 11.49 14.97
C ILE A 25 -11.38 11.30 13.52
N SER A 26 -10.83 12.07 12.59
CA SER A 26 -11.07 11.87 11.16
C SER A 26 -10.39 10.57 10.69
N LEU A 27 -11.10 9.45 10.75
CA LEU A 27 -10.62 8.17 10.24
C LEU A 27 -10.54 8.23 8.73
N SER A 28 -9.40 7.85 8.18
CA SER A 28 -9.22 7.62 6.76
C SER A 28 -8.69 6.20 6.53
N LEU A 29 -8.93 5.66 5.35
CA LEU A 29 -8.43 4.34 4.99
C LEU A 29 -6.90 4.30 5.07
N GLN A 30 -6.24 5.42 4.71
CA GLN A 30 -4.80 5.59 4.84
C GLN A 30 -4.32 5.47 6.30
N LEU A 31 -5.05 6.08 7.24
CA LEU A 31 -4.72 6.00 8.67
C LEU A 31 -4.80 4.57 9.21
N VAL A 32 -5.85 3.85 8.82
CA VAL A 32 -6.04 2.44 9.22
C VAL A 32 -4.92 1.56 8.66
N LEU A 33 -4.59 1.73 7.38
CA LEU A 33 -3.51 0.97 6.75
C LEU A 33 -2.14 1.37 7.30
N LYS A 34 -1.90 2.65 7.57
CA LYS A 34 -0.71 3.11 8.27
C LYS A 34 -0.54 2.40 9.61
N ALA A 35 -1.58 2.34 10.43
CA ALA A 35 -1.55 1.65 11.71
C ALA A 35 -1.28 0.14 11.56
N LEU A 36 -1.79 -0.49 10.50
CA LEU A 36 -1.56 -1.90 10.18
C LEU A 36 -0.11 -2.14 9.73
N TYR A 37 0.43 -1.27 8.86
CA TYR A 37 1.79 -1.42 8.33
C TYR A 37 2.87 -0.96 9.30
N TYR A 38 2.57 -0.11 10.28
CA TYR A 38 3.56 0.41 11.23
C TYR A 38 4.35 -0.71 11.96
N PRO A 39 3.71 -1.70 12.60
CA PRO A 39 4.46 -2.79 13.24
C PRO A 39 5.26 -3.62 12.24
N ILE A 40 4.75 -3.77 11.01
CA ILE A 40 5.44 -4.51 9.94
C ILE A 40 6.72 -3.78 9.52
N THR A 41 6.68 -2.45 9.36
CA THR A 41 7.87 -1.66 9.00
C THR A 41 8.95 -1.73 10.07
N VAL A 42 8.58 -1.76 11.34
CA VAL A 42 9.52 -1.95 12.45
C VAL A 42 10.17 -3.35 12.38
N ILE A 43 9.37 -4.40 12.13
CA ILE A 43 9.88 -5.77 11.96
C ILE A 43 10.81 -5.88 10.74
N MET A 44 10.56 -5.13 9.67
CA MET A 44 11.44 -5.05 8.49
C MET A 44 12.80 -4.41 8.77
N GLY A 45 13.02 -3.88 9.98
CA GLY A 45 14.27 -3.27 10.40
C GLY A 45 14.41 -1.79 10.05
N VAL A 46 13.29 -1.11 9.81
CA VAL A 46 13.26 0.35 9.63
C VAL A 46 13.38 1.01 11.01
N PRO A 47 14.25 2.03 11.18
CA PRO A 47 14.32 2.83 12.39
C PRO A 47 12.96 3.45 12.74
N LEU A 48 12.65 3.53 14.05
CA LEU A 48 11.36 4.04 14.53
C LEU A 48 11.04 5.46 14.03
N GLN A 49 12.06 6.27 13.79
CA GLN A 49 11.93 7.64 13.28
C GLN A 49 11.32 7.65 11.87
N ASP A 50 11.69 6.68 11.02
CA ASP A 50 11.26 6.59 9.62
C ASP A 50 10.06 5.66 9.44
N ALA A 51 9.79 4.79 10.43
CA ALA A 51 8.77 3.73 10.34
C ALA A 51 7.37 4.29 10.03
N GLU A 52 7.04 5.45 10.57
CA GLU A 52 5.76 6.12 10.34
C GLU A 52 5.57 6.55 8.87
N HIS A 53 6.61 7.14 8.29
CA HIS A 53 6.60 7.58 6.88
C HIS A 53 6.52 6.39 5.94
N ILE A 54 7.30 5.34 6.18
CA ILE A 54 7.31 4.13 5.35
C ILE A 54 5.99 3.36 5.48
N ALA A 55 5.40 3.27 6.68
CA ALA A 55 4.08 2.68 6.87
C ALA A 55 3.00 3.43 6.07
N THR A 56 3.08 4.76 6.00
CA THR A 56 2.19 5.58 5.19
C THR A 56 2.34 5.27 3.71
N LEU A 57 3.57 5.18 3.19
CA LEU A 57 3.86 4.84 1.80
C LEU A 57 3.33 3.44 1.42
N LEU A 58 3.50 2.44 2.28
CA LEU A 58 2.99 1.08 2.07
C LEU A 58 1.45 1.05 2.07
N GLY A 59 0.82 1.82 2.96
CA GLY A 59 -0.62 2.01 2.99
C GLY A 59 -1.15 2.67 1.72
N GLU A 60 -0.52 3.75 1.27
CA GLU A 60 -0.84 4.42 0.01
C GLU A 60 -0.73 3.48 -1.18
N ARG A 61 0.38 2.74 -1.30
CA ARG A 61 0.59 1.79 -2.38
C ARG A 61 -0.55 0.78 -2.46
N THR A 62 -1.00 0.26 -1.33
CA THR A 62 -2.05 -0.76 -1.28
C THR A 62 -3.36 -0.26 -1.85
N ILE A 63 -3.66 1.03 -1.71
CA ILE A 63 -4.91 1.64 -2.15
C ILE A 63 -4.79 2.23 -3.55
N VAL A 64 -3.78 3.07 -3.76
CA VAL A 64 -3.69 3.90 -4.98
C VAL A 64 -2.87 3.17 -6.05
N THR A 65 -1.57 3.37 -6.08
CA THR A 65 -0.62 2.69 -6.95
C THR A 65 0.79 2.87 -6.40
N GLU A 66 1.72 2.01 -6.83
CA GLU A 66 3.15 2.13 -6.53
C GLU A 66 3.75 3.44 -7.07
N VAL A 67 3.26 3.92 -8.21
CA VAL A 67 3.78 5.16 -8.83
C VAL A 67 3.59 6.37 -7.91
N VAL A 68 2.41 6.52 -7.32
CA VAL A 68 2.11 7.61 -6.38
C VAL A 68 2.98 7.49 -5.13
N SER A 69 3.14 6.27 -4.60
CA SER A 69 3.98 6.05 -3.42
C SER A 69 5.46 6.33 -3.70
N TYR A 70 5.96 6.04 -4.92
CA TYR A 70 7.33 6.41 -5.30
C TYR A 70 7.51 7.92 -5.46
N GLN A 71 6.52 8.64 -5.99
CA GLN A 71 6.55 10.10 -6.05
C GLN A 71 6.60 10.70 -4.64
N HIS A 72 5.80 10.17 -3.71
CA HIS A 72 5.80 10.61 -2.33
C HIS A 72 7.12 10.24 -1.62
N LEU A 73 7.68 9.04 -1.84
CA LEU A 73 9.01 8.66 -1.36
C LEU A 73 10.09 9.64 -1.85
N HIS A 74 10.08 9.96 -3.14
CA HIS A 74 11.01 10.94 -3.71
C HIS A 74 10.89 12.31 -3.03
N GLN A 75 9.67 12.75 -2.75
CA GLN A 75 9.42 14.02 -2.07
C GLN A 75 9.97 14.02 -0.64
N LEU A 76 9.74 12.95 0.13
CA LEU A 76 10.25 12.80 1.49
C LEU A 76 11.80 12.80 1.54
N ILE A 77 12.45 12.23 0.52
CA ILE A 77 13.92 12.27 0.38
C ILE A 77 14.39 13.69 0.05
N LYS A 78 13.72 14.35 -0.89
CA LYS A 78 14.06 15.72 -1.32
C LYS A 78 13.90 16.74 -0.19
N ASP A 79 12.86 16.59 0.61
CA ASP A 79 12.56 17.45 1.75
C ASP A 79 13.46 17.13 2.99
N GLY A 80 14.35 16.14 2.88
CA GLY A 80 15.26 15.74 3.94
C GLY A 80 14.59 15.07 5.14
N VAL A 81 13.34 14.62 5.00
CA VAL A 81 12.61 13.90 6.04
C VAL A 81 13.13 12.46 6.18
N LEU A 82 13.39 11.78 5.05
CA LEU A 82 14.03 10.48 5.00
C LEU A 82 15.50 10.65 4.58
N THR A 83 16.41 10.52 5.53
CA THR A 83 17.86 10.67 5.30
C THR A 83 18.61 9.36 5.45
N ASN A 84 18.02 8.36 6.11
CA ASN A 84 18.65 7.08 6.33
C ASN A 84 18.62 6.22 5.05
N SER A 85 19.81 5.91 4.51
CA SER A 85 19.98 5.10 3.29
C SER A 85 19.29 3.75 3.40
N ARG A 86 19.38 3.08 4.54
CA ARG A 86 18.74 1.79 4.80
C ARG A 86 17.22 1.88 4.71
N SER A 87 16.62 2.92 5.31
CA SER A 87 15.18 3.16 5.26
C SER A 87 14.70 3.37 3.82
N ILE A 88 15.45 4.15 3.04
CA ILE A 88 15.17 4.42 1.63
C ILE A 88 15.28 3.12 0.81
N THR A 89 16.30 2.30 1.05
CA THR A 89 16.48 1.02 0.37
C THR A 89 15.31 0.08 0.67
N ILE A 90 14.98 -0.13 1.95
CA ILE A 90 13.85 -0.99 2.36
C ILE A 90 12.55 -0.51 1.70
N ALA A 91 12.25 0.79 1.77
CA ALA A 91 11.05 1.36 1.18
C ALA A 91 11.01 1.15 -0.34
N SER A 92 12.10 1.42 -1.04
CA SER A 92 12.18 1.28 -2.50
C SER A 92 11.88 -0.15 -2.95
N TYR A 93 12.44 -1.14 -2.30
CA TYR A 93 12.21 -2.55 -2.64
C TYR A 93 10.84 -3.05 -2.16
N ALA A 94 10.36 -2.59 -1.01
CA ALA A 94 9.03 -2.93 -0.53
C ALA A 94 7.91 -2.35 -1.42
N LEU A 95 8.12 -1.20 -2.05
CA LEU A 95 7.17 -0.57 -2.97
C LEU A 95 7.17 -1.18 -4.38
N CYS A 96 8.19 -1.94 -4.75
CA CYS A 96 8.47 -2.36 -6.14
C CYS A 96 7.41 -3.29 -6.78
N GLY A 97 6.45 -3.83 -6.04
CA GLY A 97 5.51 -4.81 -6.58
C GLY A 97 4.12 -4.25 -6.88
N PHE A 98 3.46 -4.83 -7.91
CA PHE A 98 2.07 -4.52 -8.27
C PHE A 98 1.06 -5.13 -7.26
N ALA A 99 1.22 -4.82 -5.98
CA ALA A 99 0.36 -5.34 -4.91
C ALA A 99 -0.60 -4.27 -4.41
N HIS A 100 -1.51 -3.83 -5.27
CA HIS A 100 -2.55 -2.84 -4.95
C HIS A 100 -3.93 -3.23 -5.50
N ILE A 101 -4.98 -2.69 -4.91
CA ILE A 101 -6.38 -3.05 -5.24
C ILE A 101 -6.72 -2.75 -6.70
N ALA A 102 -6.19 -1.66 -7.26
CA ALA A 102 -6.43 -1.29 -8.65
C ALA A 102 -5.84 -2.32 -9.63
N SER A 103 -4.62 -2.86 -9.37
CA SER A 103 -4.03 -3.91 -10.20
C SER A 103 -4.84 -5.21 -10.13
N LEU A 104 -5.34 -5.56 -8.95
CA LEU A 104 -6.22 -6.72 -8.80
C LEU A 104 -7.46 -6.59 -9.70
N ALA A 105 -8.11 -5.43 -9.70
CA ALA A 105 -9.28 -5.19 -10.54
C ALA A 105 -8.96 -5.29 -12.04
N ILE A 106 -7.81 -4.75 -12.47
CA ILE A 106 -7.33 -4.82 -13.87
C ILE A 106 -7.06 -6.27 -14.28
N PHE A 107 -6.33 -7.04 -13.44
CA PHE A 107 -6.02 -8.44 -13.75
C PHE A 107 -7.27 -9.31 -13.77
N VAL A 108 -8.11 -9.23 -12.74
CA VAL A 108 -9.36 -10.02 -12.69
C VAL A 108 -10.26 -9.65 -13.86
N GLY A 109 -10.42 -8.37 -14.19
CA GLY A 109 -11.22 -7.92 -15.33
C GLY A 109 -10.65 -8.39 -16.67
N GLY A 110 -9.36 -8.21 -16.90
CA GLY A 110 -8.67 -8.62 -18.13
C GLY A 110 -8.72 -10.13 -18.35
N PHE A 111 -8.36 -10.91 -17.36
CA PHE A 111 -8.40 -12.38 -17.49
C PHE A 111 -9.82 -12.93 -17.57
N SER A 112 -10.80 -12.30 -16.91
CA SER A 112 -12.20 -12.69 -17.05
C SER A 112 -12.75 -12.44 -18.46
N ALA A 113 -12.26 -11.42 -19.17
CA ALA A 113 -12.59 -11.19 -20.55
C ALA A 113 -12.01 -12.26 -21.50
N LEU A 114 -10.81 -12.78 -21.19
CA LEU A 114 -10.15 -13.84 -21.96
C LEU A 114 -10.71 -15.24 -21.63
N ALA A 115 -11.12 -15.46 -20.39
CA ALA A 115 -11.64 -16.75 -19.92
C ALA A 115 -12.92 -16.55 -19.08
N PRO A 116 -14.07 -16.24 -19.69
CA PRO A 116 -15.32 -15.94 -18.99
C PRO A 116 -15.81 -17.07 -18.06
N SER A 117 -15.55 -18.32 -18.44
CA SER A 117 -15.89 -19.50 -17.64
C SER A 117 -15.14 -19.59 -16.31
N ARG A 118 -14.01 -18.89 -16.17
CA ARG A 118 -13.16 -18.86 -14.96
C ARG A 118 -13.27 -17.57 -14.17
N ALA A 119 -14.15 -16.64 -14.52
CA ALA A 119 -14.28 -15.34 -13.85
C ALA A 119 -14.53 -15.46 -12.35
N LYS A 120 -15.33 -16.45 -11.92
CA LYS A 120 -15.63 -16.72 -10.51
C LYS A 120 -14.38 -17.18 -9.74
N ASP A 121 -13.59 -18.06 -10.33
CA ASP A 121 -12.34 -18.57 -9.74
C ASP A 121 -11.30 -17.45 -9.63
N LEU A 122 -11.16 -16.64 -10.70
CA LEU A 122 -10.26 -15.49 -10.74
C LEU A 122 -10.59 -14.47 -9.66
N SER A 123 -11.87 -14.13 -9.48
CA SER A 123 -12.30 -13.20 -8.42
C SER A 123 -12.00 -13.75 -7.02
N ARG A 124 -12.21 -15.06 -6.80
CA ARG A 124 -11.96 -15.71 -5.52
C ARG A 124 -10.47 -15.80 -5.19
N LEU A 125 -9.65 -16.09 -6.17
CA LEU A 125 -8.18 -16.20 -6.00
C LEU A 125 -7.51 -14.84 -5.93
N GLY A 126 -8.09 -13.81 -6.55
CA GLY A 126 -7.49 -12.49 -6.66
C GLY A 126 -7.09 -11.88 -5.33
N PHE A 127 -7.95 -11.91 -4.31
CA PHE A 127 -7.61 -11.40 -2.98
C PHE A 127 -6.49 -12.18 -2.31
N ARG A 128 -6.44 -13.50 -2.49
CA ARG A 128 -5.33 -14.33 -1.97
C ARG A 128 -4.03 -14.00 -2.67
N ALA A 129 -4.08 -13.79 -3.99
CA ALA A 129 -2.94 -13.38 -4.78
C ALA A 129 -2.42 -11.99 -4.36
N LEU A 130 -3.32 -11.04 -4.12
CA LEU A 130 -2.96 -9.71 -3.61
C LEU A 130 -2.25 -9.79 -2.26
N TYR A 131 -2.77 -10.60 -1.34
CA TYR A 131 -2.14 -10.81 -0.04
C TYR A 131 -0.76 -11.45 -0.16
N ALA A 132 -0.62 -12.50 -0.97
CA ALA A 132 0.65 -13.15 -1.23
C ALA A 132 1.67 -12.21 -1.90
N ALA A 133 1.23 -11.39 -2.87
CA ALA A 133 2.06 -10.37 -3.52
C ALA A 133 2.54 -9.30 -2.53
N THR A 134 1.66 -8.85 -1.62
CA THR A 134 2.04 -7.90 -0.56
C THR A 134 3.12 -8.49 0.34
N LEU A 135 2.96 -9.73 0.80
CA LEU A 135 3.98 -10.41 1.62
C LEU A 135 5.30 -10.56 0.88
N ALA A 136 5.27 -10.93 -0.42
CA ALA A 136 6.47 -11.04 -1.24
C ALA A 136 7.22 -9.71 -1.34
N CYS A 137 6.51 -8.60 -1.54
CA CYS A 137 7.12 -7.26 -1.57
C CYS A 137 7.77 -6.89 -0.23
N LEU A 138 7.08 -7.18 0.89
CA LEU A 138 7.63 -6.93 2.23
C LEU A 138 8.90 -7.77 2.48
N MET A 139 8.88 -9.06 2.10
CA MET A 139 10.07 -9.92 2.18
C MET A 139 11.22 -9.39 1.34
N THR A 140 10.96 -8.92 0.12
CA THR A 140 11.99 -8.29 -0.74
C THR A 140 12.60 -7.06 -0.06
N GLY A 141 11.77 -6.22 0.55
CA GLY A 141 12.22 -5.08 1.35
C GLY A 141 13.09 -5.49 2.55
N CYS A 142 12.70 -6.55 3.28
CA CYS A 142 13.52 -7.09 4.37
C CYS A 142 14.89 -7.56 3.89
N ILE A 143 14.93 -8.32 2.80
CA ILE A 143 16.21 -8.81 2.23
C ILE A 143 17.08 -7.64 1.79
N ALA A 144 16.50 -6.65 1.10
CA ALA A 144 17.25 -5.46 0.67
C ALA A 144 17.83 -4.70 1.88
N GLY A 145 17.10 -4.62 2.99
CA GLY A 145 17.57 -3.99 4.22
C GLY A 145 18.70 -4.72 4.94
N LEU A 146 19.03 -5.97 4.56
CA LEU A 146 20.20 -6.67 5.09
C LEU A 146 21.51 -6.25 4.36
N PHE A 147 21.38 -5.72 3.15
CA PHE A 147 22.52 -5.34 2.29
C PHE A 147 22.68 -3.82 2.13
N GLY A 148 21.72 -3.02 2.67
CA GLY A 148 21.70 -1.56 2.57
C GLY A 148 22.10 -0.83 3.84
#